data_0197c62c36f2a73c45bd2c2246b92ea1
#
_entry.id   0197c62c36f2a73c45bd2c2246b92ea1
#
_cell.length_a   1.000
_cell.length_b   1.000
_cell.length_c   1.000
_cell.angle_alpha   90.00
_cell.angle_beta   90.00
_cell.angle_gamma   90.00
#
_symmetry.space_group_name_H-M   'P 1'
#
loop_
_entity.id
_entity.type
_entity.pdbx_description
1 polymer ?
#
loop_
_entity_poly.entity_id
_entity_poly.type
_entity_poly.pdbx_seq_one_letter_code
_entity_poly.pdbx_strand_id
1 'polypeptide(L)'
;MKYSELFEDNGVNVVKSISVMNMNQEEMSNMNTNKLMKIGLSALISTSMLAGCTKKETSKTSEEQTSTVEEECLSATLKVWAPEEETGKDSWMEKEIKAFKKAHPKWDLTIETEAVAFADVKNKLAENAENLPDVYLYDSNDLPSLIETNAIAELGGETLNTIENENSSTIVNTVTYDGAVYGVPYTSSDTWCMYYDKRVFGEDAVKNIDAMLKKGKVGFSLLDGKYISAFYFGAGMNSAVDFVSENATAVTDYLVDLKNSKNFVNSKEDPATLLKNGTVNAVFASTSDYASMEEALGKENIAVCAMPEYTLNGKEVQLKTTVSTKAAAVFPTSKSIKAAVAFAGFLGSAQSQLNHYDKWHVLPVNMSIETDDAAIKTQIDALQNTSIVLTSQNSDVSRFEKMGSDIASGVVTHTVVEQPTEENTTSS
;
A
#
# COMPACT_ATOMS: atom_id res chain seq x y z
N MET A 1 -2.56 -28.77 -6.25
CA MET A 1 -2.04 -29.04 -7.60
C MET A 1 -1.20 -27.83 -7.96
N LYS A 2 0.10 -27.97 -8.08
CA LYS A 2 0.98 -26.84 -8.42
C LYS A 2 0.77 -26.50 -9.90
N TYR A 3 0.47 -25.24 -10.20
CA TYR A 3 0.24 -24.74 -11.55
C TYR A 3 1.47 -24.86 -12.49
N SER A 4 2.63 -25.26 -11.99
CA SER A 4 3.83 -25.55 -12.80
C SER A 4 3.68 -26.70 -13.79
N GLU A 5 2.66 -27.54 -13.66
CA GLU A 5 2.48 -28.73 -14.51
C GLU A 5 1.55 -28.50 -15.73
N LEU A 6 0.92 -27.32 -15.87
CA LEU A 6 -0.01 -27.03 -16.97
C LEU A 6 0.60 -26.32 -18.18
N PHE A 7 1.90 -25.98 -18.14
CA PHE A 7 2.57 -25.23 -19.21
C PHE A 7 3.71 -25.97 -19.94
N GLU A 8 3.85 -27.28 -19.75
CA GLU A 8 4.94 -28.06 -20.41
C GLU A 8 4.66 -28.52 -21.85
N ASP A 9 3.53 -28.17 -22.48
CA ASP A 9 3.16 -28.76 -23.76
C ASP A 9 3.00 -27.77 -24.93
N ASN A 10 3.76 -26.67 -24.96
CA ASN A 10 3.95 -25.92 -26.22
C ASN A 10 5.39 -25.41 -26.31
N GLY A 11 6.19 -26.17 -27.07
CA GLY A 11 7.62 -25.99 -27.29
C GLY A 11 8.05 -24.55 -27.65
N VAL A 12 8.41 -23.78 -26.66
CA VAL A 12 9.20 -22.55 -26.82
C VAL A 12 10.38 -22.63 -25.84
N ASN A 13 11.57 -22.67 -26.41
CA ASN A 13 12.84 -22.72 -25.73
C ASN A 13 13.02 -21.62 -24.68
N VAL A 14 12.94 -21.99 -23.40
CA VAL A 14 13.39 -21.17 -22.27
C VAL A 14 14.87 -21.47 -22.01
N VAL A 15 15.75 -20.91 -22.79
CA VAL A 15 17.19 -20.84 -22.48
C VAL A 15 17.70 -19.49 -22.94
N LYS A 16 17.64 -18.46 -22.09
CA LYS A 16 18.55 -17.30 -22.03
C LYS A 16 18.06 -16.23 -21.02
N SER A 17 18.03 -16.55 -19.75
CA SER A 17 17.92 -15.50 -18.71
C SER A 17 18.61 -15.86 -17.38
N ILE A 18 19.65 -16.71 -17.43
CA ILE A 18 20.48 -17.00 -16.24
C ILE A 18 21.89 -16.48 -16.48
N SER A 19 22.04 -15.24 -16.90
CA SER A 19 23.37 -14.62 -17.09
C SER A 19 23.54 -13.24 -16.46
N VAL A 20 22.63 -12.80 -15.60
CA VAL A 20 22.74 -11.48 -14.95
C VAL A 20 22.86 -11.56 -13.42
N MET A 21 22.80 -12.74 -12.83
CA MET A 21 22.84 -12.90 -11.38
C MET A 21 24.23 -13.13 -10.75
N ASN A 22 25.34 -12.91 -11.48
CA ASN A 22 26.69 -13.00 -10.90
C ASN A 22 27.61 -11.87 -11.39
N MET A 23 27.21 -10.63 -11.14
CA MET A 23 28.12 -9.47 -11.29
C MET A 23 28.49 -8.94 -9.91
N ASN A 24 29.79 -8.87 -9.61
CA ASN A 24 30.37 -8.32 -8.38
C ASN A 24 30.20 -6.82 -8.32
N GLN A 25 30.14 -6.25 -7.09
CA GLN A 25 29.98 -4.82 -6.81
C GLN A 25 31.00 -3.89 -7.49
N GLU A 26 32.16 -4.38 -7.93
CA GLU A 26 33.16 -3.59 -8.66
C GLU A 26 32.80 -3.34 -10.13
N GLU A 27 31.99 -4.18 -10.75
CA GLU A 27 31.58 -4.00 -12.15
C GLU A 27 30.43 -2.98 -12.29
N MET A 28 29.66 -2.72 -11.25
CA MET A 28 28.59 -1.71 -11.24
C MET A 28 29.10 -0.28 -11.13
N SER A 29 30.31 -0.03 -10.65
CA SER A 29 30.86 1.31 -10.47
C SER A 29 31.40 1.94 -11.76
N ASN A 30 31.54 1.20 -12.85
CA ASN A 30 32.16 1.64 -14.11
C ASN A 30 31.17 1.81 -15.29
N MET A 31 29.85 1.72 -15.06
CA MET A 31 28.88 1.98 -16.13
C MET A 31 28.49 3.45 -16.21
N ASN A 32 28.88 4.05 -17.32
CA ASN A 32 28.60 5.45 -17.67
C ASN A 32 27.09 5.72 -17.74
N THR A 33 26.62 6.71 -16.98
CA THR A 33 25.22 7.15 -16.83
C THR A 33 24.46 7.44 -18.13
N ASN A 34 25.17 7.58 -19.26
CA ASN A 34 24.56 7.81 -20.57
C ASN A 34 23.99 6.55 -21.25
N LYS A 35 24.14 5.36 -20.68
CA LYS A 35 23.60 4.10 -21.22
C LYS A 35 22.28 3.66 -20.56
N LEU A 36 21.96 4.19 -19.40
CA LEU A 36 20.72 3.92 -18.66
C LEU A 36 19.51 4.71 -19.18
N MET A 37 19.75 5.78 -19.96
CA MET A 37 18.68 6.66 -20.48
C MET A 37 18.04 6.20 -21.81
N LYS A 38 18.37 5.02 -22.31
CA LYS A 38 17.84 4.50 -23.61
C LYS A 38 16.88 3.31 -23.50
N ILE A 39 16.50 2.88 -22.30
CA ILE A 39 15.60 1.73 -22.11
C ILE A 39 14.18 2.16 -21.67
N GLY A 40 13.95 3.41 -21.39
CA GLY A 40 12.71 3.92 -20.84
C GLY A 40 11.89 4.82 -21.76
N LEU A 41 11.75 4.52 -23.06
CA LEU A 41 10.77 5.26 -23.87
C LEU A 41 10.29 4.41 -25.06
N SER A 42 9.25 3.65 -24.86
CA SER A 42 8.41 3.10 -25.93
C SER A 42 6.96 3.05 -25.47
N ALA A 43 6.37 4.22 -25.25
CA ALA A 43 4.94 4.36 -25.16
C ALA A 43 4.36 4.43 -26.58
N LEU A 44 3.52 3.48 -26.91
CA LEU A 44 2.85 3.28 -28.18
C LEU A 44 1.80 4.34 -28.46
N ILE A 45 2.00 5.11 -29.50
CA ILE A 45 0.91 5.76 -30.23
C ILE A 45 0.71 4.96 -31.52
N SER A 46 -0.31 4.13 -31.59
CA SER A 46 -0.75 3.47 -32.81
C SER A 46 -1.92 4.21 -33.44
N THR A 47 -1.61 4.95 -34.49
CA THR A 47 -2.60 5.49 -35.42
C THR A 47 -2.99 4.40 -36.42
N SER A 48 -4.27 4.10 -36.46
CA SER A 48 -4.90 3.16 -37.38
C SER A 48 -4.89 3.66 -38.84
N MET A 49 -4.49 2.83 -39.79
CA MET A 49 -4.96 2.91 -41.20
C MET A 49 -5.39 1.53 -41.69
N LEU A 50 -6.62 1.47 -42.14
CA LEU A 50 -7.21 0.37 -42.90
C LEU A 50 -6.56 0.24 -44.27
N ALA A 51 -6.22 -0.97 -44.69
CA ALA A 51 -6.42 -1.41 -46.07
C ALA A 51 -6.20 -2.92 -46.25
N GLY A 52 -7.21 -3.60 -46.69
CA GLY A 52 -7.32 -4.47 -47.86
C GLY A 52 -6.42 -5.71 -47.97
N CYS A 53 -7.04 -6.87 -47.94
CA CYS A 53 -6.51 -8.16 -48.41
C CYS A 53 -6.19 -8.12 -49.90
N THR A 54 -4.95 -8.50 -50.31
CA THR A 54 -4.70 -9.26 -51.55
C THR A 54 -3.40 -10.05 -51.46
N LYS A 55 -3.45 -11.27 -52.02
CA LYS A 55 -2.37 -12.25 -52.12
C LYS A 55 -1.27 -11.86 -53.10
N LYS A 56 -0.03 -12.18 -52.83
CA LYS A 56 0.92 -13.03 -53.54
C LYS A 56 2.37 -12.56 -53.62
N GLU A 57 3.25 -13.48 -53.23
CA GLU A 57 4.58 -13.82 -53.71
C GLU A 57 5.85 -12.97 -53.42
N THR A 58 6.66 -13.63 -52.60
CA THR A 58 8.13 -13.87 -52.62
C THR A 58 9.10 -12.79 -53.12
N SER A 59 9.88 -12.24 -52.18
CA SER A 59 11.35 -12.15 -52.34
C SER A 59 12.03 -11.88 -50.98
N LYS A 60 13.15 -12.58 -50.75
CA LYS A 60 13.96 -12.55 -49.53
C LYS A 60 14.69 -11.22 -49.40
N THR A 61 14.51 -10.56 -48.24
CA THR A 61 15.51 -9.63 -47.69
C THR A 61 15.35 -9.66 -46.18
N SER A 62 16.48 -9.85 -45.47
CA SER A 62 16.56 -9.92 -44.02
C SER A 62 16.23 -8.56 -43.40
N GLU A 63 15.07 -8.45 -42.80
CA GLU A 63 14.69 -7.35 -41.91
C GLU A 63 14.49 -7.89 -40.51
N GLU A 64 15.00 -7.17 -39.50
CA GLU A 64 14.80 -7.41 -38.10
C GLU A 64 13.29 -7.49 -37.80
N GLN A 65 12.83 -8.69 -37.42
CA GLN A 65 11.46 -8.89 -36.96
C GLN A 65 11.31 -8.31 -35.55
N THR A 66 10.76 -7.11 -35.46
CA THR A 66 10.05 -6.66 -34.28
C THR A 66 8.77 -7.51 -34.21
N SER A 67 8.73 -8.49 -33.34
CA SER A 67 7.52 -9.29 -33.12
C SER A 67 6.48 -8.42 -32.41
N THR A 68 5.58 -7.85 -33.16
CA THR A 68 4.28 -7.39 -32.61
C THR A 68 3.51 -8.65 -32.23
N VAL A 69 3.37 -8.90 -30.93
CA VAL A 69 2.45 -9.94 -30.44
C VAL A 69 1.05 -9.52 -30.86
N GLU A 70 0.49 -10.19 -31.86
CA GLU A 70 -0.90 -9.96 -32.25
C GLU A 70 -1.79 -10.39 -31.06
N GLU A 71 -2.57 -9.47 -30.52
CA GLU A 71 -3.56 -9.76 -29.49
C GLU A 71 -4.54 -10.84 -30.00
N GLU A 72 -4.61 -11.95 -29.31
CA GLU A 72 -5.45 -13.09 -29.64
C GLU A 72 -6.94 -12.75 -29.39
N CYS A 73 -7.83 -13.17 -30.28
CA CYS A 73 -9.27 -13.03 -30.10
C CYS A 73 -9.75 -13.88 -28.91
N LEU A 74 -10.49 -13.30 -27.99
CA LEU A 74 -11.03 -13.97 -26.83
C LEU A 74 -12.51 -13.65 -26.66
N SER A 75 -13.35 -14.64 -26.37
CA SER A 75 -14.73 -14.42 -25.92
C SER A 75 -14.85 -14.91 -24.48
N ALA A 76 -15.31 -14.05 -23.58
CA ALA A 76 -15.41 -14.36 -22.16
C ALA A 76 -16.58 -13.63 -21.48
N THR A 77 -17.21 -14.33 -20.54
CA THR A 77 -18.12 -13.72 -19.58
C THR A 77 -17.45 -13.74 -18.20
N LEU A 78 -17.38 -12.59 -17.55
CA LEU A 78 -16.86 -12.43 -16.21
C LEU A 78 -17.95 -11.98 -15.26
N LYS A 79 -18.02 -12.60 -14.09
CA LYS A 79 -18.76 -12.13 -12.93
C LYS A 79 -17.80 -11.47 -11.95
N VAL A 80 -18.12 -10.23 -11.56
CA VAL A 80 -17.27 -9.42 -10.67
C VAL A 80 -18.02 -9.07 -9.40
N TRP A 81 -17.45 -9.37 -8.24
CA TRP A 81 -17.97 -8.91 -6.96
C TRP A 81 -17.19 -7.69 -6.48
N ALA A 82 -17.91 -6.64 -6.12
CA ALA A 82 -17.35 -5.41 -5.55
C ALA A 82 -18.37 -4.80 -4.57
N PRO A 83 -17.96 -3.93 -3.64
CA PRO A 83 -18.88 -3.21 -2.76
C PRO A 83 -19.95 -2.43 -3.52
N GLU A 84 -21.09 -2.18 -2.89
CA GLU A 84 -22.22 -1.50 -3.53
C GLU A 84 -21.83 -0.12 -4.05
N GLU A 85 -21.03 0.62 -3.30
CA GLU A 85 -20.51 1.94 -3.68
C GLU A 85 -19.58 1.91 -4.89
N GLU A 86 -18.93 0.75 -5.17
CA GLU A 86 -18.05 0.54 -6.33
C GLU A 86 -18.82 -0.03 -7.54
N THR A 87 -20.08 -0.39 -7.39
CA THR A 87 -20.92 -0.97 -8.44
C THR A 87 -22.04 -0.01 -8.87
N GLY A 88 -22.74 -0.35 -9.97
CA GLY A 88 -23.86 0.42 -10.47
C GLY A 88 -23.48 1.53 -11.44
N LYS A 89 -24.48 2.37 -11.76
CA LYS A 89 -24.34 3.42 -12.77
C LYS A 89 -23.39 4.52 -12.30
N ASP A 90 -22.50 4.96 -13.18
CA ASP A 90 -21.48 6.00 -12.94
C ASP A 90 -20.50 5.65 -11.81
N SER A 91 -20.44 4.36 -11.43
CA SER A 91 -19.45 3.85 -10.47
C SER A 91 -18.03 3.84 -11.06
N TRP A 92 -17.03 3.67 -10.20
CA TRP A 92 -15.65 3.42 -10.65
C TRP A 92 -15.60 2.13 -11.46
N MET A 93 -16.15 1.02 -10.97
CA MET A 93 -16.13 -0.28 -11.66
C MET A 93 -16.77 -0.21 -13.05
N GLU A 94 -17.89 0.52 -13.22
CA GLU A 94 -18.52 0.67 -14.54
C GLU A 94 -17.58 1.40 -15.53
N LYS A 95 -16.88 2.42 -15.06
CA LYS A 95 -15.90 3.15 -15.88
C LYS A 95 -14.71 2.27 -16.26
N GLU A 96 -14.18 1.50 -15.29
CA GLU A 96 -13.05 0.59 -15.53
C GLU A 96 -13.43 -0.56 -16.46
N ILE A 97 -14.63 -1.12 -16.36
CA ILE A 97 -15.15 -2.12 -17.31
C ILE A 97 -15.20 -1.54 -18.74
N LYS A 98 -15.68 -0.32 -18.91
CA LYS A 98 -15.72 0.33 -20.22
C LYS A 98 -14.30 0.59 -20.77
N ALA A 99 -13.39 1.02 -19.91
CA ALA A 99 -12.00 1.27 -20.28
C ALA A 99 -11.27 -0.04 -20.64
N PHE A 100 -11.46 -1.10 -19.87
CA PHE A 100 -10.91 -2.42 -20.12
C PHE A 100 -11.37 -3.00 -21.47
N LYS A 101 -12.68 -2.95 -21.75
CA LYS A 101 -13.23 -3.38 -23.06
C LYS A 101 -12.64 -2.56 -24.21
N LYS A 102 -12.42 -1.28 -24.01
CA LYS A 102 -11.78 -0.40 -25.01
C LYS A 102 -10.30 -0.73 -25.23
N ALA A 103 -9.59 -1.13 -24.16
CA ALA A 103 -8.19 -1.57 -24.24
C ALA A 103 -8.03 -2.91 -24.97
N HIS A 104 -9.07 -3.76 -24.95
CA HIS A 104 -9.08 -5.09 -25.59
C HIS A 104 -10.11 -5.18 -26.73
N PRO A 105 -9.92 -4.47 -27.85
CA PRO A 105 -10.94 -4.37 -28.93
C PRO A 105 -11.18 -5.68 -29.68
N LYS A 106 -10.27 -6.65 -29.57
CA LYS A 106 -10.42 -7.99 -30.17
C LYS A 106 -11.10 -9.00 -29.22
N TRP A 107 -11.41 -8.59 -28.00
CA TRP A 107 -12.06 -9.44 -27.03
C TRP A 107 -13.57 -9.16 -27.00
N ASP A 108 -14.37 -10.22 -27.14
CA ASP A 108 -15.82 -10.17 -26.94
C ASP A 108 -16.13 -10.45 -25.48
N LEU A 109 -16.29 -9.38 -24.69
CA LEU A 109 -16.40 -9.44 -23.24
C LEU A 109 -17.79 -9.06 -22.75
N THR A 110 -18.40 -9.95 -21.96
CA THR A 110 -19.51 -9.63 -21.07
C THR A 110 -18.99 -9.58 -19.64
N ILE A 111 -19.16 -8.46 -18.93
CA ILE A 111 -18.72 -8.31 -17.54
C ILE A 111 -19.94 -7.86 -16.73
N GLU A 112 -20.34 -8.69 -15.78
CA GLU A 112 -21.48 -8.47 -14.89
C GLU A 112 -20.97 -8.20 -13.47
N THR A 113 -21.55 -7.21 -12.80
CA THR A 113 -21.17 -6.85 -11.43
C THR A 113 -22.25 -7.26 -10.44
N GLU A 114 -21.85 -7.72 -9.27
CA GLU A 114 -22.71 -8.00 -8.13
C GLU A 114 -22.17 -7.28 -6.90
N ALA A 115 -23.05 -6.60 -6.16
CA ALA A 115 -22.70 -5.88 -4.94
C ALA A 115 -22.43 -6.86 -3.78
N VAL A 116 -21.19 -6.85 -3.27
CA VAL A 116 -20.76 -7.66 -2.13
C VAL A 116 -19.80 -6.84 -1.28
N ALA A 117 -20.17 -6.54 -0.05
CA ALA A 117 -19.32 -5.79 0.87
C ALA A 117 -18.04 -6.58 1.22
N PHE A 118 -16.92 -5.89 1.45
CA PHE A 118 -15.64 -6.54 1.80
C PHE A 118 -15.80 -7.53 2.98
N ALA A 119 -16.54 -7.15 4.02
CA ALA A 119 -16.76 -8.00 5.20
C ALA A 119 -17.52 -9.30 4.90
N ASP A 120 -18.28 -9.35 3.80
CA ASP A 120 -19.15 -10.49 3.44
C ASP A 120 -18.49 -11.43 2.43
N VAL A 121 -17.41 -11.00 1.75
CA VAL A 121 -16.77 -11.74 0.65
C VAL A 121 -16.45 -13.18 1.04
N LYS A 122 -15.70 -13.39 2.12
CA LYS A 122 -15.28 -14.73 2.55
C LYS A 122 -16.43 -15.64 2.90
N ASN A 123 -17.45 -15.11 3.58
CA ASN A 123 -18.64 -15.89 3.97
C ASN A 123 -19.43 -16.28 2.73
N LYS A 124 -19.63 -15.33 1.81
CA LYS A 124 -20.38 -15.57 0.58
C LYS A 124 -19.68 -16.54 -0.36
N LEU A 125 -18.33 -16.50 -0.43
CA LEU A 125 -17.54 -17.50 -1.15
C LEU A 125 -17.73 -18.92 -0.58
N ALA A 126 -17.81 -19.04 0.74
CA ALA A 126 -18.03 -20.33 1.41
C ALA A 126 -19.45 -20.88 1.25
N GLU A 127 -20.46 -20.01 1.15
CA GLU A 127 -21.87 -20.39 1.13
C GLU A 127 -22.42 -20.70 -0.28
N ASN A 128 -21.81 -20.15 -1.33
CA ASN A 128 -22.45 -20.08 -2.65
C ASN A 128 -21.65 -20.81 -3.75
N ALA A 129 -21.66 -22.14 -3.72
CA ALA A 129 -20.93 -22.97 -4.69
C ALA A 129 -21.42 -22.83 -6.15
N GLU A 130 -22.65 -22.34 -6.39
CA GLU A 130 -23.24 -22.32 -7.74
C GLU A 130 -23.09 -20.98 -8.48
N ASN A 131 -22.80 -19.89 -7.76
CA ASN A 131 -22.81 -18.53 -8.32
C ASN A 131 -21.58 -17.71 -7.94
N LEU A 132 -20.42 -18.34 -7.99
CA LEU A 132 -19.13 -17.76 -7.61
C LEU A 132 -18.65 -16.71 -8.63
N PRO A 133 -17.85 -15.71 -8.21
CA PRO A 133 -17.28 -14.70 -9.10
C PRO A 133 -16.12 -15.28 -9.91
N ASP A 134 -15.75 -14.60 -10.99
CA ASP A 134 -14.47 -14.80 -11.68
C ASP A 134 -13.40 -13.87 -11.08
N VAL A 135 -13.80 -12.64 -10.74
CA VAL A 135 -12.98 -11.62 -10.07
C VAL A 135 -13.76 -11.07 -8.88
N TYR A 136 -13.08 -10.80 -7.79
CA TYR A 136 -13.70 -10.11 -6.65
C TYR A 136 -12.72 -9.19 -5.94
N LEU A 137 -13.26 -8.11 -5.37
CA LEU A 137 -12.50 -7.21 -4.53
C LEU A 137 -12.51 -7.72 -3.08
N TYR A 138 -11.37 -7.66 -2.43
CA TYR A 138 -11.23 -8.13 -1.04
C TYR A 138 -10.29 -7.24 -0.22
N ASP A 139 -10.39 -7.34 1.10
CA ASP A 139 -9.42 -6.76 2.03
C ASP A 139 -8.25 -7.73 2.22
N SER A 140 -7.02 -7.26 2.08
CA SER A 140 -5.83 -8.10 2.23
C SER A 140 -5.70 -8.76 3.61
N ASN A 141 -6.38 -8.24 4.63
CA ASN A 141 -6.46 -8.87 5.94
C ASN A 141 -7.19 -10.23 5.92
N ASP A 142 -8.04 -10.46 4.92
CA ASP A 142 -8.75 -11.73 4.74
C ASP A 142 -7.94 -12.78 3.95
N LEU A 143 -6.78 -12.41 3.39
CA LEU A 143 -5.98 -13.29 2.54
C LEU A 143 -5.70 -14.68 3.15
N PRO A 144 -5.28 -14.82 4.41
CA PRO A 144 -5.05 -16.15 5.01
C PRO A 144 -6.30 -17.04 4.96
N SER A 145 -7.46 -16.47 5.28
CA SER A 145 -8.75 -17.19 5.28
C SER A 145 -9.19 -17.60 3.87
N LEU A 146 -8.94 -16.74 2.86
CA LEU A 146 -9.26 -17.05 1.45
C LEU A 146 -8.38 -18.19 0.91
N ILE A 147 -7.13 -18.26 1.35
CA ILE A 147 -6.20 -19.35 1.01
C ILE A 147 -6.63 -20.66 1.67
N GLU A 148 -6.94 -20.64 2.97
CA GLU A 148 -7.40 -21.81 3.73
C GLU A 148 -8.64 -22.45 3.10
N THR A 149 -9.52 -21.63 2.50
CA THR A 149 -10.75 -22.09 1.84
C THR A 149 -10.58 -22.38 0.34
N ASN A 150 -9.37 -22.23 -0.21
CA ASN A 150 -9.08 -22.34 -1.65
C ASN A 150 -9.96 -21.42 -2.50
N ALA A 151 -10.25 -20.22 -2.01
CA ALA A 151 -11.13 -19.27 -2.69
C ALA A 151 -10.38 -18.25 -3.56
N ILE A 152 -9.05 -18.23 -3.52
CA ILE A 152 -8.19 -17.26 -4.23
C ILE A 152 -7.12 -17.98 -5.05
N ALA A 153 -6.87 -17.51 -6.27
CA ALA A 153 -5.85 -18.05 -7.16
C ALA A 153 -4.50 -17.36 -6.94
N GLU A 154 -3.42 -18.15 -6.98
CA GLU A 154 -2.06 -17.63 -7.08
C GLU A 154 -1.88 -16.92 -8.43
N LEU A 155 -1.23 -15.76 -8.42
CA LEU A 155 -0.89 -14.99 -9.61
C LEU A 155 0.54 -15.25 -10.03
N GLY A 156 0.78 -15.30 -11.34
CA GLY A 156 2.08 -15.56 -11.91
C GLY A 156 2.31 -14.84 -13.24
N GLY A 157 3.44 -15.14 -13.88
CA GLY A 157 3.78 -14.62 -15.21
C GLY A 157 3.89 -13.10 -15.26
N GLU A 158 3.35 -12.51 -16.32
CA GLU A 158 3.44 -11.06 -16.57
C GLU A 158 2.70 -10.24 -15.51
N THR A 159 1.57 -10.73 -15.03
CA THR A 159 0.79 -10.05 -13.97
C THR A 159 1.59 -9.94 -12.67
N LEU A 160 2.26 -11.02 -12.25
CA LEU A 160 3.15 -11.00 -11.07
C LEU A 160 4.29 -10.00 -11.27
N ASN A 161 4.96 -10.03 -12.43
CA ASN A 161 6.05 -9.11 -12.73
C ASN A 161 5.57 -7.64 -12.67
N THR A 162 4.37 -7.35 -13.16
CA THR A 162 3.77 -6.01 -13.11
C THR A 162 3.51 -5.58 -11.66
N ILE A 163 2.91 -6.47 -10.85
CA ILE A 163 2.66 -6.19 -9.43
C ILE A 163 3.95 -5.86 -8.69
N GLU A 164 5.01 -6.67 -8.89
CA GLU A 164 6.30 -6.49 -8.22
C GLU A 164 7.06 -5.25 -8.69
N ASN A 165 6.93 -4.86 -9.97
CA ASN A 165 7.61 -3.68 -10.52
C ASN A 165 6.89 -2.36 -10.23
N GLU A 166 5.57 -2.38 -10.11
CA GLU A 166 4.76 -1.18 -9.95
C GLU A 166 4.35 -0.90 -8.50
N ASN A 167 4.69 -1.79 -7.55
CA ASN A 167 4.40 -1.60 -6.14
C ASN A 167 5.64 -1.80 -5.27
N SER A 168 5.69 -1.13 -4.13
CA SER A 168 6.75 -1.38 -3.15
C SER A 168 6.65 -2.79 -2.57
N SER A 169 7.77 -3.33 -2.09
CA SER A 169 7.77 -4.64 -1.42
C SER A 169 6.81 -4.71 -0.24
N THR A 170 6.60 -3.61 0.48
CA THR A 170 5.61 -3.52 1.55
C THR A 170 4.20 -3.75 1.04
N ILE A 171 3.83 -3.13 -0.08
CA ILE A 171 2.51 -3.31 -0.70
C ILE A 171 2.36 -4.71 -1.28
N VAL A 172 3.36 -5.21 -2.01
CA VAL A 172 3.34 -6.60 -2.51
C VAL A 172 3.14 -7.61 -1.38
N ASN A 173 3.80 -7.40 -0.24
CA ASN A 173 3.67 -8.27 0.92
C ASN A 173 2.27 -8.28 1.53
N THR A 174 1.41 -7.26 1.31
CA THR A 174 0.01 -7.29 1.77
C THR A 174 -0.82 -8.36 1.07
N VAL A 175 -0.45 -8.73 -0.15
CA VAL A 175 -1.11 -9.74 -0.98
C VAL A 175 -0.28 -11.01 -1.16
N THR A 176 0.78 -11.15 -0.37
CA THR A 176 1.69 -12.32 -0.40
C THR A 176 1.42 -13.22 0.80
N TYR A 177 1.37 -14.52 0.55
CA TYR A 177 1.26 -15.54 1.58
C TYR A 177 2.16 -16.73 1.23
N ASP A 178 3.01 -17.14 2.16
CA ASP A 178 3.97 -18.23 1.98
C ASP A 178 4.83 -18.12 0.70
N GLY A 179 5.18 -16.87 0.35
CA GLY A 179 6.03 -16.55 -0.80
C GLY A 179 5.31 -16.47 -2.15
N ALA A 180 4.00 -16.67 -2.21
CA ALA A 180 3.20 -16.54 -3.42
C ALA A 180 2.27 -15.31 -3.34
N VAL A 181 2.02 -14.68 -4.49
CA VAL A 181 1.15 -13.49 -4.62
C VAL A 181 -0.24 -13.90 -5.09
N TYR A 182 -1.27 -13.39 -4.43
CA TYR A 182 -2.67 -13.83 -4.63
C TYR A 182 -3.63 -12.73 -5.05
N GLY A 183 -3.22 -11.49 -5.06
CA GLY A 183 -4.10 -10.39 -5.43
C GLY A 183 -3.37 -9.25 -6.11
N VAL A 184 -4.11 -8.41 -6.82
CA VAL A 184 -3.61 -7.18 -7.42
C VAL A 184 -4.04 -6.01 -6.54
N PRO A 185 -3.12 -5.36 -5.80
CA PRO A 185 -3.45 -4.23 -4.94
C PRO A 185 -3.91 -3.03 -5.80
N TYR A 186 -4.98 -2.33 -5.38
CA TYR A 186 -5.45 -1.15 -6.11
C TYR A 186 -5.65 0.10 -5.25
N THR A 187 -5.69 -0.04 -3.92
CA THR A 187 -5.72 1.07 -2.99
C THR A 187 -5.22 0.66 -1.61
N SER A 188 -4.73 1.62 -0.83
CA SER A 188 -4.35 1.38 0.56
C SER A 188 -5.58 1.23 1.48
N SER A 189 -5.36 0.64 2.64
CA SER A 189 -6.33 0.54 3.72
C SER A 189 -5.61 0.69 5.06
N ASP A 190 -6.32 1.14 6.09
CA ASP A 190 -5.81 1.30 7.46
C ASP A 190 -4.55 2.17 7.59
N THR A 191 -4.35 3.13 6.68
CA THR A 191 -3.20 4.03 6.68
C THR A 191 -3.54 5.40 7.23
N TRP A 192 -2.55 6.02 7.85
CA TRP A 192 -2.62 7.37 8.38
C TRP A 192 -1.27 8.07 8.24
N CYS A 193 -1.29 9.39 8.34
CA CYS A 193 -0.12 10.25 8.18
C CYS A 193 -0.20 11.45 9.11
N MET A 194 0.78 12.34 9.05
CA MET A 194 0.76 13.60 9.76
C MET A 194 0.39 14.76 8.84
N TYR A 195 -0.67 15.49 9.22
CA TYR A 195 -1.06 16.76 8.63
C TYR A 195 -0.57 17.91 9.47
N TYR A 196 -0.16 19.02 8.84
CA TYR A 196 0.39 20.15 9.54
C TYR A 196 0.11 21.49 8.87
N ASP A 197 0.15 22.56 9.68
CA ASP A 197 0.04 23.94 9.24
C ASP A 197 1.42 24.45 8.78
N LYS A 198 1.54 24.71 7.46
CA LYS A 198 2.79 25.24 6.84
C LYS A 198 3.21 26.61 7.38
N ARG A 199 2.27 27.37 7.96
CA ARG A 199 2.59 28.68 8.57
C ARG A 199 3.38 28.55 9.87
N VAL A 200 3.28 27.37 10.52
CA VAL A 200 3.95 27.08 11.80
C VAL A 200 5.19 26.21 11.60
N PHE A 201 5.09 25.19 10.74
CA PHE A 201 6.14 24.21 10.52
C PHE A 201 6.69 24.30 9.09
N GLY A 202 8.00 24.45 8.96
CA GLY A 202 8.70 24.25 7.70
C GLY A 202 9.10 22.77 7.52
N GLU A 203 9.50 22.41 6.31
CA GLU A 203 9.81 21.03 5.88
C GLU A 203 10.83 20.30 6.76
N ASP A 204 11.83 21.01 7.30
CA ASP A 204 12.83 20.38 8.19
C ASP A 204 12.27 20.09 9.59
N ALA A 205 11.34 20.91 10.06
CA ALA A 205 10.76 20.70 11.39
C ALA A 205 9.86 19.47 11.45
N VAL A 206 9.12 19.19 10.38
CA VAL A 206 8.15 18.08 10.33
C VAL A 206 8.79 16.71 10.22
N LYS A 207 10.10 16.65 10.02
CA LYS A 207 10.83 15.38 9.99
C LYS A 207 10.95 14.72 11.36
N ASN A 208 10.78 15.48 12.45
CA ASN A 208 10.97 14.97 13.80
C ASN A 208 9.99 15.61 14.79
N ILE A 209 9.25 14.79 15.56
CA ILE A 209 8.24 15.25 16.52
C ILE A 209 8.84 16.19 17.57
N ASP A 210 10.03 15.90 18.09
CA ASP A 210 10.67 16.71 19.12
C ASP A 210 11.06 18.11 18.58
N ALA A 211 11.42 18.19 17.29
CA ALA A 211 11.66 19.46 16.62
C ALA A 211 10.36 20.24 16.42
N MET A 212 9.25 19.57 16.10
CA MET A 212 7.92 20.19 16.00
C MET A 212 7.47 20.75 17.35
N LEU A 213 7.60 20.00 18.43
CA LEU A 213 7.23 20.43 19.78
C LEU A 213 8.00 21.65 20.28
N LYS A 214 9.15 21.97 19.69
CA LYS A 214 9.90 23.21 19.98
C LYS A 214 9.31 24.43 19.28
N LYS A 215 8.50 24.26 18.23
CA LYS A 215 8.00 25.34 17.38
C LYS A 215 6.50 25.55 17.49
N GLY A 216 5.72 24.50 17.72
CA GLY A 216 4.27 24.52 17.73
C GLY A 216 3.68 23.35 18.50
N LYS A 217 2.37 23.19 18.40
CA LYS A 217 1.65 22.12 19.11
C LYS A 217 1.37 20.96 18.18
N VAL A 218 1.66 19.75 18.66
CA VAL A 218 1.31 18.47 18.01
C VAL A 218 0.23 17.79 18.81
N GLY A 219 -0.81 17.25 18.14
CA GLY A 219 -1.92 16.60 18.80
C GLY A 219 -2.31 15.27 18.19
N PHE A 220 -2.54 14.29 19.04
CA PHE A 220 -3.18 13.02 18.71
C PHE A 220 -3.64 12.33 19.99
N SER A 221 -4.48 11.29 19.84
CA SER A 221 -4.99 10.53 20.98
C SER A 221 -3.98 9.47 21.45
N LEU A 222 -3.51 9.57 22.69
CA LEU A 222 -2.78 8.46 23.33
C LEU A 222 -3.66 7.23 23.57
N LEU A 223 -4.99 7.39 23.46
CA LEU A 223 -5.95 6.29 23.60
C LEU A 223 -6.24 5.61 22.25
N ASP A 224 -5.55 5.98 21.19
CA ASP A 224 -5.60 5.29 19.91
C ASP A 224 -4.40 4.36 19.77
N GLY A 225 -4.65 3.07 19.83
CA GLY A 225 -3.61 2.06 19.78
C GLY A 225 -2.83 2.05 18.46
N LYS A 226 -3.44 2.51 17.35
CA LYS A 226 -2.76 2.64 16.05
C LYS A 226 -1.65 3.70 16.11
N TYR A 227 -1.93 4.84 16.73
CA TYR A 227 -0.91 5.90 16.88
C TYR A 227 0.19 5.48 17.85
N ILE A 228 -0.18 4.87 18.97
CA ILE A 228 0.80 4.42 19.97
C ILE A 228 1.69 3.32 19.42
N SER A 229 1.12 2.35 18.70
CA SER A 229 1.89 1.24 18.14
C SER A 229 3.02 1.69 17.21
N ALA A 230 2.85 2.83 16.49
CA ALA A 230 3.84 3.34 15.55
C ALA A 230 5.19 3.68 16.19
N PHE A 231 5.18 4.13 17.44
CA PHE A 231 6.40 4.38 18.22
C PHE A 231 7.14 3.07 18.53
N TYR A 232 6.40 2.06 19.00
CA TYR A 232 6.96 0.75 19.30
C TYR A 232 7.43 0.00 18.06
N PHE A 233 6.65 0.05 16.96
CA PHE A 233 7.05 -0.55 15.68
C PHE A 233 8.28 0.13 15.10
N GLY A 234 8.39 1.45 15.24
CA GLY A 234 9.58 2.20 14.89
C GLY A 234 10.83 1.72 15.63
N ALA A 235 10.69 1.42 16.91
CA ALA A 235 11.74 0.90 17.76
C ALA A 235 12.05 -0.60 17.56
N GLY A 236 11.41 -1.25 16.58
CA GLY A 236 11.69 -2.63 16.18
C GLY A 236 10.79 -3.70 16.80
N MET A 237 9.72 -3.32 17.51
CA MET A 237 8.70 -4.30 17.92
C MET A 237 7.85 -4.70 16.71
N ASN A 238 7.41 -5.96 16.69
CA ASN A 238 6.55 -6.48 15.62
C ASN A 238 5.13 -6.84 16.13
N SER A 239 4.92 -6.76 17.45
CA SER A 239 3.63 -7.05 18.08
C SER A 239 3.58 -6.44 19.48
N ALA A 240 2.40 -6.39 20.11
CA ALA A 240 2.18 -5.93 21.49
C ALA A 240 2.52 -6.98 22.56
N VAL A 241 3.43 -7.92 22.30
CA VAL A 241 3.66 -9.06 23.23
C VAL A 241 4.66 -8.70 24.33
N ASP A 242 5.66 -7.87 24.04
CA ASP A 242 6.77 -7.60 24.96
C ASP A 242 6.97 -6.10 25.21
N PHE A 243 6.31 -5.57 26.24
CA PHE A 243 6.50 -4.20 26.73
C PHE A 243 7.61 -4.07 27.79
N VAL A 244 8.32 -5.15 28.12
CA VAL A 244 9.39 -5.15 29.12
C VAL A 244 10.79 -5.19 28.52
N SER A 245 10.89 -5.29 27.18
CA SER A 245 12.18 -5.16 26.52
C SER A 245 12.76 -3.74 26.73
N GLU A 246 14.08 -3.61 26.65
CA GLU A 246 14.77 -2.34 26.82
C GLU A 246 14.23 -1.26 25.85
N ASN A 247 14.02 -1.63 24.57
CA ASN A 247 13.47 -0.71 23.59
C ASN A 247 12.04 -0.30 23.92
N ALA A 248 11.18 -1.26 24.33
CA ALA A 248 9.79 -0.97 24.67
C ALA A 248 9.70 -0.06 25.91
N THR A 249 10.55 -0.31 26.91
CA THR A 249 10.65 0.54 28.11
C THR A 249 11.06 1.96 27.73
N ALA A 250 12.09 2.13 26.89
CA ALA A 250 12.51 3.45 26.43
C ALA A 250 11.42 4.19 25.64
N VAL A 251 10.65 3.49 24.81
CA VAL A 251 9.48 4.08 24.10
C VAL A 251 8.41 4.50 25.09
N THR A 252 8.13 3.69 26.11
CA THR A 252 7.15 4.02 27.14
C THR A 252 7.58 5.30 27.89
N ASP A 253 8.84 5.41 28.29
CA ASP A 253 9.38 6.61 28.95
C ASP A 253 9.30 7.84 28.03
N TYR A 254 9.61 7.70 26.75
CA TYR A 254 9.43 8.76 25.75
C TYR A 254 7.97 9.23 25.67
N LEU A 255 7.01 8.32 25.61
CA LEU A 255 5.59 8.65 25.55
C LEU A 255 5.08 9.32 26.85
N VAL A 256 5.66 8.99 28.01
CA VAL A 256 5.41 9.70 29.27
C VAL A 256 5.93 11.13 29.20
N ASP A 257 7.14 11.34 28.68
CA ASP A 257 7.68 12.69 28.44
C ASP A 257 6.87 13.48 27.44
N LEU A 258 6.48 12.86 26.35
CA LEU A 258 5.62 13.45 25.33
C LEU A 258 4.29 13.94 25.94
N LYS A 259 3.62 13.11 26.71
CA LYS A 259 2.37 13.46 27.43
C LYS A 259 2.56 14.69 28.32
N ASN A 260 3.72 14.81 28.97
CA ASN A 260 4.01 15.90 29.90
C ASN A 260 4.52 17.18 29.19
N SER A 261 4.78 17.10 27.88
CA SER A 261 5.17 18.27 27.07
C SER A 261 4.04 19.27 26.98
N LYS A 262 4.33 20.54 27.27
CA LYS A 262 3.34 21.64 27.17
C LYS A 262 2.79 21.88 25.74
N ASN A 263 3.51 21.39 24.73
CA ASN A 263 3.17 21.54 23.33
C ASN A 263 2.59 20.27 22.71
N PHE A 264 2.39 19.23 23.52
CA PHE A 264 1.63 18.04 23.12
C PHE A 264 0.19 18.15 23.60
N VAL A 265 -0.77 17.77 22.76
CA VAL A 265 -2.22 17.76 23.07
C VAL A 265 -2.75 16.34 22.91
N ASN A 266 -3.01 15.67 24.03
CA ASN A 266 -3.73 14.40 24.02
C ASN A 266 -5.22 14.66 23.87
N SER A 267 -5.81 14.38 22.71
CA SER A 267 -7.23 14.62 22.44
C SER A 267 -7.84 13.51 21.60
N LYS A 268 -9.12 13.20 21.87
CA LYS A 268 -9.99 12.37 21.03
C LYS A 268 -10.90 13.20 20.10
N GLU A 269 -10.79 14.51 20.16
CA GLU A 269 -11.54 15.39 19.27
C GLU A 269 -11.09 15.17 17.83
N ASP A 270 -12.01 15.40 16.90
CA ASP A 270 -11.74 15.29 15.47
C ASP A 270 -10.50 16.10 15.06
N PRO A 271 -9.52 15.49 14.36
CA PRO A 271 -8.26 16.13 14.02
C PRO A 271 -8.42 17.41 13.19
N ALA A 272 -9.36 17.45 12.24
CA ALA A 272 -9.63 18.66 11.45
C ALA A 272 -10.16 19.81 12.31
N THR A 273 -11.00 19.49 13.30
CA THR A 273 -11.51 20.46 14.28
C THR A 273 -10.38 21.01 15.15
N LEU A 274 -9.44 20.17 15.62
CA LEU A 274 -8.28 20.62 16.39
C LEU A 274 -7.40 21.61 15.62
N LEU A 275 -7.17 21.34 14.31
CA LEU A 275 -6.43 22.23 13.42
C LEU A 275 -7.20 23.54 13.17
N LYS A 276 -8.48 23.44 12.84
CA LYS A 276 -9.37 24.58 12.54
C LYS A 276 -9.42 25.58 13.69
N ASN A 277 -9.50 25.09 14.90
CA ASN A 277 -9.59 25.91 16.11
C ASN A 277 -8.22 26.41 16.60
N GLY A 278 -7.12 26.02 15.97
CA GLY A 278 -5.77 26.35 16.39
C GLY A 278 -5.36 25.74 17.74
N THR A 279 -6.07 24.69 18.18
CA THR A 279 -5.72 23.93 19.39
C THR A 279 -4.37 23.26 19.21
N VAL A 280 -4.12 22.77 18.00
CA VAL A 280 -2.84 22.20 17.55
C VAL A 280 -2.44 22.76 16.19
N ASN A 281 -1.20 22.50 15.79
CA ASN A 281 -0.64 22.88 14.48
C ASN A 281 -0.25 21.67 13.63
N ALA A 282 -0.27 20.48 14.20
CA ALA A 282 -0.14 19.22 13.49
C ALA A 282 -0.92 18.11 14.19
N VAL A 283 -1.41 17.14 13.40
CA VAL A 283 -2.23 16.01 13.86
C VAL A 283 -1.88 14.74 13.10
N PHE A 284 -2.11 13.59 13.73
CA PHE A 284 -2.25 12.32 13.02
C PHE A 284 -3.70 12.15 12.57
N ALA A 285 -3.90 11.72 11.33
CA ALA A 285 -5.21 11.39 10.80
C ALA A 285 -5.10 10.41 9.62
N SER A 286 -6.23 9.80 9.22
CA SER A 286 -6.29 8.91 8.06
C SER A 286 -5.83 9.62 6.78
N THR A 287 -5.24 8.88 5.86
CA THR A 287 -4.93 9.39 4.51
C THR A 287 -6.18 9.85 3.77
N SER A 288 -7.34 9.26 4.04
CA SER A 288 -8.64 9.65 3.48
C SER A 288 -9.17 10.99 4.02
N ASP A 289 -8.59 11.54 5.09
CA ASP A 289 -9.07 12.78 5.72
C ASP A 289 -8.51 14.07 5.09
N TYR A 290 -7.72 13.95 4.01
CA TYR A 290 -7.07 15.10 3.36
C TYR A 290 -8.06 16.24 3.04
N ALA A 291 -9.22 15.92 2.49
CA ALA A 291 -10.22 16.91 2.14
C ALA A 291 -10.73 17.68 3.37
N SER A 292 -10.93 17.01 4.50
CA SER A 292 -11.36 17.63 5.77
C SER A 292 -10.26 18.53 6.35
N MET A 293 -8.99 18.12 6.21
CA MET A 293 -7.83 18.93 6.62
C MET A 293 -7.67 20.18 5.75
N GLU A 294 -7.88 20.01 4.43
CA GLU A 294 -7.87 21.14 3.49
C GLU A 294 -8.99 22.13 3.81
N GLU A 295 -10.21 21.66 4.12
CA GLU A 295 -11.31 22.53 4.55
C GLU A 295 -10.99 23.26 5.86
N ALA A 296 -10.29 22.60 6.80
CA ALA A 296 -9.97 23.17 8.10
C ALA A 296 -8.98 24.35 8.04
N LEU A 297 -7.94 24.27 7.21
CA LEU A 297 -6.84 25.25 7.15
C LEU A 297 -6.75 26.03 5.84
N GLY A 298 -7.38 25.55 4.76
CA GLY A 298 -7.19 26.03 3.39
C GLY A 298 -6.00 25.34 2.70
N LYS A 299 -6.16 25.07 1.40
CA LYS A 299 -5.19 24.36 0.55
C LYS A 299 -3.77 24.93 0.59
N GLU A 300 -3.66 26.25 0.70
CA GLU A 300 -2.38 26.97 0.77
C GLU A 300 -1.65 26.79 2.11
N ASN A 301 -2.37 26.42 3.18
CA ASN A 301 -1.83 26.36 4.54
C ASN A 301 -1.62 24.93 5.04
N ILE A 302 -2.41 23.97 4.54
CA ILE A 302 -2.25 22.55 4.91
C ILE A 302 -1.14 21.89 4.12
N ALA A 303 -0.42 20.98 4.77
CA ALA A 303 0.41 19.98 4.10
C ALA A 303 0.36 18.66 4.86
N VAL A 304 0.79 17.63 4.17
CA VAL A 304 1.01 16.29 4.69
C VAL A 304 2.51 15.97 4.60
N CYS A 305 3.03 15.25 5.58
CA CYS A 305 4.39 14.73 5.51
C CYS A 305 4.41 13.22 5.71
N ALA A 306 5.54 12.62 5.33
CA ALA A 306 5.87 11.28 5.76
C ALA A 306 5.82 11.19 7.28
N MET A 307 5.66 9.97 7.80
CA MET A 307 5.69 9.78 9.25
C MET A 307 6.99 10.35 9.82
N PRO A 308 6.89 11.24 10.82
CA PRO A 308 8.08 11.83 11.40
C PRO A 308 8.91 10.81 12.19
N GLU A 309 10.14 11.15 12.45
CA GLU A 309 11.00 10.50 13.45
C GLU A 309 10.71 11.04 14.85
N TYR A 310 11.20 10.34 15.86
CA TYR A 310 11.30 10.81 17.24
C TYR A 310 12.65 10.42 17.82
N THR A 311 13.14 11.15 18.81
CA THR A 311 14.47 10.93 19.38
C THR A 311 14.40 9.95 20.55
N LEU A 312 14.90 8.73 20.36
CA LEU A 312 14.94 7.69 21.39
C LEU A 312 16.40 7.41 21.78
N ASN A 313 16.76 7.63 23.04
CA ASN A 313 18.13 7.43 23.55
C ASN A 313 19.21 8.13 22.69
N GLY A 314 18.91 9.36 22.22
CA GLY A 314 19.80 10.15 21.39
C GLY A 314 19.94 9.71 19.94
N LYS A 315 19.06 8.83 19.47
CA LYS A 315 18.98 8.37 18.06
C LYS A 315 17.63 8.74 17.47
N GLU A 316 17.63 9.11 16.20
CA GLU A 316 16.40 9.30 15.44
C GLU A 316 15.79 7.93 15.10
N VAL A 317 14.52 7.77 15.42
CA VAL A 317 13.74 6.55 15.20
C VAL A 317 12.52 6.89 14.36
N GLN A 318 12.40 6.23 13.22
CA GLN A 318 11.29 6.43 12.29
C GLN A 318 10.00 5.82 12.85
N LEU A 319 8.95 6.61 12.99
CA LEU A 319 7.60 6.07 13.24
C LEU A 319 7.17 5.15 12.10
N LYS A 320 6.53 4.04 12.43
CA LYS A 320 6.03 3.08 11.44
C LYS A 320 4.55 2.82 11.61
N THR A 321 3.78 3.12 10.55
CA THR A 321 2.36 2.79 10.50
C THR A 321 2.15 1.35 10.04
N THR A 322 0.97 0.80 10.30
CA THR A 322 0.53 -0.43 9.63
C THR A 322 -0.15 -0.09 8.31
N VAL A 323 -0.12 -1.02 7.37
CA VAL A 323 -0.82 -0.93 6.10
C VAL A 323 -1.44 -2.26 5.74
N SER A 324 -2.65 -2.21 5.21
CA SER A 324 -3.28 -3.24 4.40
C SER A 324 -3.72 -2.64 3.07
N THR A 325 -4.21 -3.47 2.15
CA THR A 325 -4.68 -3.01 0.84
C THR A 325 -6.06 -3.59 0.55
N LYS A 326 -6.82 -2.89 -0.30
CA LYS A 326 -7.88 -3.54 -1.06
C LYS A 326 -7.25 -4.07 -2.35
N ALA A 327 -7.61 -5.28 -2.72
CA ALA A 327 -7.01 -5.94 -3.87
C ALA A 327 -8.08 -6.66 -4.71
N ALA A 328 -7.78 -6.83 -5.99
CA ALA A 328 -8.58 -7.63 -6.90
C ALA A 328 -8.05 -9.06 -6.94
N ALA A 329 -8.89 -10.02 -6.62
CA ALA A 329 -8.61 -11.45 -6.62
C ALA A 329 -9.23 -12.15 -7.82
N VAL A 330 -8.63 -13.24 -8.23
CA VAL A 330 -9.17 -14.16 -9.24
C VAL A 330 -9.62 -15.45 -8.55
N PHE A 331 -10.83 -15.92 -8.88
CA PHE A 331 -11.33 -17.16 -8.32
C PHE A 331 -10.68 -18.36 -9.02
N PRO A 332 -10.17 -19.37 -8.29
CA PRO A 332 -9.31 -20.43 -8.85
C PRO A 332 -9.95 -21.29 -9.95
N THR A 333 -11.28 -21.44 -9.93
CA THR A 333 -12.00 -22.26 -10.89
C THR A 333 -12.77 -21.44 -11.94
N SER A 334 -12.39 -20.16 -12.13
CA SER A 334 -12.93 -19.34 -13.22
C SER A 334 -12.75 -20.03 -14.57
N LYS A 335 -13.81 -20.08 -15.34
CA LYS A 335 -13.77 -20.62 -16.72
C LYS A 335 -13.13 -19.65 -17.70
N SER A 336 -13.00 -18.40 -17.31
CA SER A 336 -12.46 -17.29 -18.10
C SER A 336 -11.16 -16.74 -17.50
N ILE A 337 -10.30 -17.63 -16.97
CA ILE A 337 -9.11 -17.28 -16.16
C ILE A 337 -8.23 -16.21 -16.82
N LYS A 338 -7.99 -16.30 -18.15
CA LYS A 338 -7.17 -15.33 -18.90
C LYS A 338 -7.77 -13.92 -18.82
N ALA A 339 -9.08 -13.80 -19.05
CA ALA A 339 -9.77 -12.52 -18.96
C ALA A 339 -9.87 -12.03 -17.52
N ALA A 340 -10.08 -12.93 -16.55
CA ALA A 340 -10.15 -12.60 -15.14
C ALA A 340 -8.83 -12.03 -14.62
N VAL A 341 -7.70 -12.68 -14.93
CA VAL A 341 -6.36 -12.19 -14.55
C VAL A 341 -6.05 -10.84 -15.21
N ALA A 342 -6.36 -10.70 -16.51
CA ALA A 342 -6.14 -9.44 -17.21
C ALA A 342 -7.00 -8.29 -16.63
N PHE A 343 -8.25 -8.58 -16.26
CA PHE A 343 -9.13 -7.57 -15.66
C PHE A 343 -8.66 -7.19 -14.24
N ALA A 344 -8.30 -8.17 -13.41
CA ALA A 344 -7.72 -7.90 -12.09
C ALA A 344 -6.45 -7.04 -12.21
N GLY A 345 -5.53 -7.38 -13.14
CA GLY A 345 -4.35 -6.57 -13.43
C GLY A 345 -4.67 -5.15 -13.88
N PHE A 346 -5.71 -4.99 -14.72
CA PHE A 346 -6.16 -3.68 -15.19
C PHE A 346 -6.64 -2.78 -14.02
N LEU A 347 -7.38 -3.35 -13.06
CA LEU A 347 -7.82 -2.62 -11.87
C LEU A 347 -6.66 -2.10 -11.01
N GLY A 348 -5.52 -2.80 -11.00
CA GLY A 348 -4.30 -2.38 -10.31
C GLY A 348 -3.43 -1.38 -11.08
N SER A 349 -3.78 -1.04 -12.32
CA SER A 349 -3.00 -0.07 -13.12
C SER A 349 -3.01 1.34 -12.51
N ALA A 350 -1.96 2.12 -12.74
CA ALA A 350 -1.84 3.50 -12.25
C ALA A 350 -3.07 4.36 -12.60
N GLN A 351 -3.56 4.26 -13.85
CA GLN A 351 -4.73 5.05 -14.27
C GLN A 351 -6.02 4.63 -13.56
N SER A 352 -6.24 3.33 -13.38
CA SER A 352 -7.43 2.83 -12.66
C SER A 352 -7.41 3.27 -11.19
N GLN A 353 -6.25 3.24 -10.55
CA GLN A 353 -6.08 3.70 -9.17
C GLN A 353 -6.26 5.22 -9.03
N LEU A 354 -5.81 6.02 -9.99
CA LEU A 354 -6.09 7.46 -10.00
C LEU A 354 -7.59 7.74 -10.17
N ASN A 355 -8.28 7.02 -11.06
CA ASN A 355 -9.73 7.15 -11.23
C ASN A 355 -10.49 6.77 -9.94
N HIS A 356 -9.96 5.81 -9.16
CA HIS A 356 -10.50 5.43 -7.86
C HIS A 356 -10.27 6.53 -6.83
N TYR A 357 -9.06 7.09 -6.79
CA TYR A 357 -8.71 8.20 -5.91
C TYR A 357 -9.57 9.45 -6.18
N ASP A 358 -9.77 9.81 -7.44
CA ASP A 358 -10.60 10.96 -7.83
C ASP A 358 -12.04 10.85 -7.31
N LYS A 359 -12.51 9.64 -7.10
CA LYS A 359 -13.86 9.38 -6.61
C LYS A 359 -13.96 9.27 -5.09
N TRP A 360 -13.00 8.61 -4.47
CA TRP A 360 -13.09 8.19 -3.07
C TRP A 360 -12.03 8.82 -2.16
N HIS A 361 -11.02 9.47 -2.73
CA HIS A 361 -9.87 10.04 -2.02
C HIS A 361 -9.14 9.02 -1.14
N VAL A 362 -9.21 7.73 -1.47
CA VAL A 362 -8.45 6.66 -0.82
C VAL A 362 -7.13 6.48 -1.56
N LEU A 363 -6.03 6.48 -0.81
CA LEU A 363 -4.68 6.57 -1.34
C LEU A 363 -4.34 5.40 -2.27
N PRO A 364 -3.92 5.66 -3.52
CA PRO A 364 -3.41 4.64 -4.41
C PRO A 364 -2.07 4.07 -3.93
N VAL A 365 -1.71 2.89 -4.40
CA VAL A 365 -0.50 2.15 -3.97
C VAL A 365 0.50 1.92 -5.09
N ASN A 366 0.13 2.17 -6.34
CA ASN A 366 1.00 1.98 -7.50
C ASN A 366 2.07 3.08 -7.59
N MET A 367 3.35 2.69 -7.64
CA MET A 367 4.50 3.61 -7.67
C MET A 367 4.68 4.31 -9.02
N SER A 368 4.08 3.79 -10.09
CA SER A 368 4.19 4.39 -11.42
C SER A 368 3.21 5.55 -11.64
N ILE A 369 2.44 5.92 -10.61
CA ILE A 369 1.52 7.05 -10.67
C ILE A 369 2.29 8.35 -10.80
N GLU A 370 2.06 9.02 -11.93
CA GLU A 370 2.52 10.38 -12.18
C GLU A 370 1.39 11.36 -11.82
N THR A 371 1.65 12.24 -10.87
CA THR A 371 0.69 13.27 -10.42
C THR A 371 1.42 14.56 -10.08
N ASP A 372 0.79 15.69 -10.39
CA ASP A 372 1.25 17.02 -9.97
C ASP A 372 0.78 17.36 -8.54
N ASP A 373 -0.07 16.53 -7.94
CA ASP A 373 -0.52 16.69 -6.55
C ASP A 373 0.58 16.25 -5.58
N ALA A 374 1.24 17.24 -4.98
CA ALA A 374 2.32 17.01 -4.04
C ALA A 374 1.86 16.26 -2.77
N ALA A 375 0.60 16.38 -2.37
CA ALA A 375 0.07 15.69 -1.20
C ALA A 375 -0.09 14.20 -1.48
N ILE A 376 -0.65 13.83 -2.64
CA ILE A 376 -0.75 12.42 -3.07
C ILE A 376 0.63 11.79 -3.14
N LYS A 377 1.57 12.47 -3.82
CA LYS A 377 2.95 11.97 -3.96
C LYS A 377 3.61 11.75 -2.61
N THR A 378 3.51 12.72 -1.70
CA THR A 378 4.09 12.60 -0.35
C THR A 378 3.46 11.45 0.43
N GLN A 379 2.17 11.23 0.31
CA GLN A 379 1.48 10.13 0.98
C GLN A 379 1.87 8.75 0.40
N ILE A 380 2.01 8.64 -0.93
CA ILE A 380 2.50 7.41 -1.59
C ILE A 380 3.92 7.10 -1.13
N ASP A 381 4.81 8.10 -1.14
CA ASP A 381 6.19 7.94 -0.67
C ASP A 381 6.24 7.54 0.81
N ALA A 382 5.39 8.13 1.65
CA ALA A 382 5.27 7.78 3.07
C ALA A 382 4.82 6.33 3.26
N LEU A 383 3.78 5.91 2.55
CA LEU A 383 3.25 4.56 2.59
C LEU A 383 4.33 3.51 2.28
N GLN A 384 5.16 3.77 1.28
CA GLN A 384 6.22 2.85 0.86
C GLN A 384 7.38 2.75 1.86
N ASN A 385 7.73 3.86 2.52
CA ASN A 385 8.95 3.96 3.31
C ASN A 385 8.73 3.78 4.81
N THR A 386 7.52 4.06 5.31
CA THR A 386 7.25 4.08 6.75
C THR A 386 6.15 3.12 7.20
N SER A 387 5.64 2.29 6.30
CA SER A 387 4.60 1.32 6.64
C SER A 387 5.15 -0.09 6.84
N ILE A 388 4.49 -0.85 7.69
CA ILE A 388 4.67 -2.29 7.88
C ILE A 388 3.36 -2.99 7.57
N VAL A 389 3.45 -4.21 7.04
CA VAL A 389 2.26 -4.98 6.68
C VAL A 389 1.44 -5.30 7.92
N LEU A 390 0.14 -5.03 7.86
CA LEU A 390 -0.80 -5.45 8.90
C LEU A 390 -0.94 -6.97 8.85
N THR A 391 -0.70 -7.61 9.98
CA THR A 391 -0.76 -9.07 10.16
C THR A 391 -1.58 -9.42 11.39
N SER A 392 -1.99 -10.67 11.53
CA SER A 392 -2.65 -11.13 12.75
C SER A 392 -1.83 -10.92 14.03
N GLN A 393 -0.50 -10.79 13.92
CA GLN A 393 0.38 -10.56 15.07
C GLN A 393 0.42 -9.10 15.52
N ASN A 394 0.26 -8.15 14.60
CA ASN A 394 0.34 -6.72 14.88
C ASN A 394 -0.99 -5.95 14.72
N SER A 395 -2.06 -6.64 14.28
CA SER A 395 -3.41 -6.04 14.13
C SER A 395 -4.12 -5.81 15.47
N ASP A 396 -3.78 -6.58 16.52
CA ASP A 396 -4.35 -6.34 17.85
C ASP A 396 -3.67 -5.14 18.52
N VAL A 397 -4.28 -3.98 18.35
CA VAL A 397 -3.81 -2.72 18.94
C VAL A 397 -4.32 -2.49 20.37
N SER A 398 -5.14 -3.37 20.92
CA SER A 398 -5.77 -3.19 22.23
C SER A 398 -4.76 -3.03 23.37
N ARG A 399 -3.64 -3.73 23.31
CA ARG A 399 -2.56 -3.61 24.32
C ARG A 399 -1.82 -2.27 24.22
N PHE A 400 -1.64 -1.75 23.00
CA PHE A 400 -1.10 -0.40 22.79
C PHE A 400 -2.07 0.66 23.26
N GLU A 401 -3.38 0.48 23.00
CA GLU A 401 -4.47 1.32 23.50
C GLU A 401 -4.48 1.36 25.03
N LYS A 402 -4.38 0.20 25.67
CA LYS A 402 -4.26 0.11 27.13
C LYS A 402 -3.01 0.82 27.63
N MET A 403 -1.84 0.62 27.02
CA MET A 403 -0.59 1.29 27.41
C MET A 403 -0.74 2.81 27.30
N GLY A 404 -1.25 3.30 26.18
CA GLY A 404 -1.51 4.74 26.00
C GLY A 404 -2.50 5.31 26.99
N SER A 405 -3.55 4.56 27.36
CA SER A 405 -4.51 4.92 28.41
C SER A 405 -3.85 4.99 29.79
N ASP A 406 -2.99 4.03 30.13
CA ASP A 406 -2.28 3.98 31.41
C ASP A 406 -1.27 5.15 31.53
N ILE A 407 -0.61 5.51 30.42
CA ILE A 407 0.25 6.70 30.33
C ILE A 407 -0.59 7.97 30.49
N ALA A 408 -1.68 8.10 29.75
CA ALA A 408 -2.55 9.28 29.77
C ALA A 408 -3.13 9.55 31.16
N SER A 409 -3.52 8.50 31.88
CA SER A 409 -4.07 8.58 33.24
C SER A 409 -3.00 8.71 34.34
N GLY A 410 -1.71 8.53 34.01
CA GLY A 410 -0.60 8.58 34.96
C GLY A 410 -0.44 7.31 35.80
N VAL A 411 -1.05 6.19 35.41
CA VAL A 411 -0.81 4.87 35.97
C VAL A 411 0.58 4.37 35.63
N VAL A 412 1.00 4.58 34.38
CA VAL A 412 2.36 4.36 33.91
C VAL A 412 3.12 5.69 33.97
N THR A 413 4.24 5.67 34.66
CA THR A 413 5.21 6.76 34.82
C THR A 413 6.58 6.26 34.37
N HIS A 414 7.62 7.13 34.43
CA HIS A 414 8.97 6.71 34.10
C HIS A 414 9.41 5.46 34.86
N THR A 415 10.14 4.60 34.16
CA THR A 415 10.82 3.47 34.78
C THR A 415 11.94 4.03 35.66
N VAL A 416 11.81 3.84 36.97
CA VAL A 416 12.88 4.22 37.91
C VAL A 416 14.03 3.21 37.72
N VAL A 417 15.04 3.59 36.96
CA VAL A 417 16.32 2.86 37.01
C VAL A 417 16.96 3.23 38.33
N GLU A 418 16.82 2.35 39.34
CA GLU A 418 17.63 2.47 40.55
C GLU A 418 19.11 2.41 40.12
N GLN A 419 19.80 3.57 40.18
CA GLN A 419 21.23 3.56 40.02
C GLN A 419 21.81 2.71 41.16
N PRO A 420 22.77 1.79 40.87
CA PRO A 420 23.44 1.07 41.94
C PRO A 420 24.08 2.11 42.86
N THR A 421 23.65 2.14 44.11
CA THR A 421 24.32 2.91 45.14
C THR A 421 25.76 2.40 45.23
N GLU A 422 26.74 3.25 44.89
CA GLU A 422 28.14 2.97 45.18
C GLU A 422 28.25 2.73 46.71
N GLU A 423 28.36 1.46 47.10
CA GLU A 423 28.79 1.14 48.43
C GLU A 423 30.18 1.72 48.65
N ASN A 424 30.22 2.77 49.46
CA ASN A 424 31.44 3.30 50.02
C ASN A 424 32.11 2.20 50.87
N THR A 425 32.95 1.41 50.26
CA THR A 425 33.93 0.61 51.00
C THR A 425 34.99 1.53 51.60
N THR A 426 34.68 2.07 52.77
CA THR A 426 35.69 2.57 53.69
C THR A 426 36.40 1.38 54.31
N SER A 427 37.55 1.06 53.75
CA SER A 427 38.52 0.15 54.38
C SER A 427 39.10 0.83 55.63
N SER A 428 38.90 0.20 56.75
CA SER A 428 39.67 0.40 58.00
C SER A 428 40.84 -0.55 58.00
#